data_19833bf4fdc6fd5a9d39d26826b78edb
#
_entry.id   19833bf4fdc6fd5a9d39d26826b78edb
#
_cell.length_a   1.000
_cell.length_b   1.000
_cell.length_c   1.000
_cell.angle_alpha   90.00
_cell.angle_beta   90.00
_cell.angle_gamma   90.00
#
_symmetry.space_group_name_H-M   'P 1'
#
loop_
_entity.id
_entity.type
_entity.pdbx_description
1 polymer ?
#
loop_
_entity_poly.entity_id
_entity_poly.type
_entity_poly.pdbx_seq_one_letter_code
_entity_poly.pdbx_strand_id
1 'polypeptide(L)'
;DNYMALQLSKVTNPTKDITWALETAKNYINIMVINYVNHIKQTKICPTFTNFAMHSTHNVRILKYQKGQFIGDHSDVDHRVRASCTLNLNEDYKGGEFKFFNGLVKEEFKTGDSIIFPGEPIWIHGTEPITEGTRYSINCFLHDGRK
;
A
#
# COMPACT_ATOMS: atom_id res chain seq x y z
N ASP A 1 -4.92 8.85 -14.82
CA ASP A 1 -5.28 7.93 -13.74
C ASP A 1 -6.61 7.25 -14.03
N ASN A 2 -6.58 6.02 -14.47
CA ASN A 2 -7.80 5.27 -14.72
C ASN A 2 -7.61 3.85 -14.14
N TYR A 3 -7.77 3.70 -12.85
CA TYR A 3 -7.79 2.39 -12.20
C TYR A 3 -9.12 2.19 -11.45
N MET A 4 -9.46 0.93 -11.16
CA MET A 4 -10.62 0.62 -10.35
C MET A 4 -10.20 0.35 -8.91
N ALA A 5 -10.99 0.86 -7.94
CA ALA A 5 -10.75 0.65 -6.53
C ALA A 5 -12.02 0.14 -5.83
N LEU A 6 -11.88 -0.99 -5.11
CA LEU A 6 -12.89 -1.49 -4.18
C LEU A 6 -12.44 -1.17 -2.76
N GLN A 7 -13.11 -0.22 -2.10
CA GLN A 7 -12.84 0.10 -0.69
C GLN A 7 -13.50 -0.92 0.24
N LEU A 8 -12.77 -1.98 0.60
CA LEU A 8 -13.28 -3.05 1.46
C LEU A 8 -13.79 -2.52 2.81
N SER A 9 -13.10 -1.54 3.39
CA SER A 9 -13.44 -0.96 4.69
C SER A 9 -14.68 -0.05 4.70
N LYS A 10 -15.23 0.26 3.52
CA LYS A 10 -16.39 1.15 3.39
C LYS A 10 -17.63 0.48 2.77
N VAL A 11 -17.56 -0.83 2.50
CA VAL A 11 -18.71 -1.56 1.97
C VAL A 11 -19.78 -1.65 3.05
N THR A 12 -20.95 -1.10 2.77
CA THR A 12 -22.14 -1.23 3.63
C THR A 12 -22.79 -2.59 3.38
N ASN A 13 -23.14 -3.31 4.45
CA ASN A 13 -23.71 -4.67 4.38
C ASN A 13 -22.82 -5.64 3.56
N PRO A 14 -21.55 -5.87 3.97
CA PRO A 14 -20.63 -6.68 3.21
C PRO A 14 -21.09 -8.14 3.15
N THR A 15 -20.88 -8.78 2.01
CA THR A 15 -21.02 -10.22 1.87
C THR A 15 -19.98 -10.95 2.72
N LYS A 16 -20.14 -12.27 2.91
CA LYS A 16 -19.13 -13.09 3.61
C LYS A 16 -17.76 -13.00 2.94
N ASP A 17 -17.71 -12.97 1.62
CA ASP A 17 -16.47 -12.87 0.84
C ASP A 17 -15.78 -11.51 1.05
N ILE A 18 -16.54 -10.42 1.05
CA ILE A 18 -16.00 -9.07 1.34
C ILE A 18 -15.45 -9.00 2.76
N THR A 19 -16.18 -9.55 3.73
CA THR A 19 -15.72 -9.60 5.13
C THR A 19 -14.44 -10.42 5.24
N TRP A 20 -14.40 -11.61 4.64
CA TRP A 20 -13.21 -12.45 4.61
C TRP A 20 -12.01 -11.75 3.94
N ALA A 21 -12.23 -11.10 2.79
CA ALA A 21 -11.19 -10.36 2.09
C ALA A 21 -10.63 -9.22 2.93
N LEU A 22 -11.49 -8.46 3.63
CA LEU A 22 -11.05 -7.38 4.51
C LEU A 22 -10.22 -7.90 5.69
N GLU A 23 -10.68 -8.94 6.38
CA GLU A 23 -9.94 -9.51 7.52
C GLU A 23 -8.62 -10.14 7.08
N THR A 24 -8.61 -10.83 5.95
CA THR A 24 -7.38 -11.39 5.37
C THR A 24 -6.40 -10.29 5.02
N ALA A 25 -6.85 -9.23 4.34
CA ALA A 25 -6.01 -8.07 4.01
C ALA A 25 -5.41 -7.42 5.27
N LYS A 26 -6.20 -7.20 6.32
CA LYS A 26 -5.74 -6.66 7.59
C LYS A 26 -4.67 -7.53 8.26
N ASN A 27 -4.85 -8.85 8.21
CA ASN A 27 -3.86 -9.78 8.77
C ASN A 27 -2.50 -9.67 8.04
N TYR A 28 -2.48 -9.66 6.71
CA TYR A 28 -1.25 -9.46 5.94
C TYR A 28 -0.62 -8.09 6.20
N ILE A 29 -1.42 -7.02 6.22
CA ILE A 29 -0.93 -5.67 6.53
C ILE A 29 -0.29 -5.65 7.93
N ASN A 30 -0.90 -6.30 8.92
CA ASN A 30 -0.35 -6.37 10.27
C ASN A 30 1.01 -7.09 10.29
N ILE A 31 1.16 -8.21 9.57
CA ILE A 31 2.44 -8.91 9.42
C ILE A 31 3.49 -7.99 8.77
N MET A 32 3.14 -7.27 7.72
CA MET A 32 4.01 -6.31 7.06
C MET A 32 4.49 -5.22 8.02
N VAL A 33 3.58 -4.64 8.79
CA VAL A 33 3.89 -3.59 9.78
C VAL A 33 4.83 -4.13 10.85
N ILE A 34 4.58 -5.32 11.40
CA ILE A 34 5.45 -5.95 12.40
C ILE A 34 6.85 -6.16 11.83
N ASN A 35 6.97 -6.70 10.62
CA ASN A 35 8.26 -6.94 9.96
C ASN A 35 9.01 -5.62 9.72
N TYR A 36 8.32 -4.59 9.24
CA TYR A 36 8.90 -3.27 9.02
C TYR A 36 9.41 -2.65 10.31
N VAL A 37 8.61 -2.65 11.37
CA VAL A 37 8.97 -2.12 12.69
C VAL A 37 10.19 -2.85 13.25
N ASN A 38 10.21 -4.18 13.16
CA ASN A 38 11.33 -4.98 13.64
C ASN A 38 12.61 -4.67 12.85
N HIS A 39 12.52 -4.52 11.54
CA HIS A 39 13.65 -4.15 10.69
C HIS A 39 14.22 -2.78 11.09
N ILE A 40 13.38 -1.77 11.25
CA ILE A 40 13.80 -0.42 11.67
C ILE A 40 14.51 -0.46 13.03
N LYS A 41 14.00 -1.25 13.99
CA LYS A 41 14.62 -1.41 15.31
C LYS A 41 15.97 -2.13 15.24
N GLN A 42 16.03 -3.22 14.48
CA GLN A 42 17.24 -4.05 14.36
C GLN A 42 18.38 -3.33 13.64
N THR A 43 18.06 -2.58 12.61
CA THR A 43 19.06 -1.81 11.83
C THR A 43 19.54 -0.55 12.54
N LYS A 44 18.94 -0.20 13.68
CA LYS A 44 19.26 1.02 14.45
C LYS A 44 19.12 2.32 13.65
N ILE A 45 18.44 2.31 12.52
CA ILE A 45 18.13 3.52 11.73
C ILE A 45 17.33 4.50 12.59
N CYS A 46 16.37 3.98 13.38
CA CYS A 46 15.61 4.75 14.33
C CYS A 46 15.40 3.94 15.62
N PRO A 47 16.37 3.94 16.56
CA PRO A 47 16.29 3.10 17.77
C PRO A 47 15.13 3.48 18.70
N THR A 48 14.64 4.71 18.60
CA THR A 48 13.48 5.20 19.36
C THR A 48 12.15 4.97 18.63
N PHE A 49 12.18 4.33 17.46
CA PHE A 49 10.97 4.04 16.70
C PHE A 49 10.02 3.18 17.51
N THR A 50 8.77 3.63 17.63
CA THR A 50 7.72 2.91 18.35
C THR A 50 6.59 2.53 17.38
N ASN A 51 5.87 1.45 17.68
CA ASN A 51 4.69 1.02 16.91
C ASN A 51 3.56 2.05 16.94
N PHE A 52 3.67 3.04 17.81
CA PHE A 52 2.68 4.09 17.99
C PHE A 52 2.37 4.87 16.71
N ALA A 53 3.36 5.04 15.85
CA ALA A 53 3.20 5.77 14.60
C ALA A 53 2.34 5.02 13.53
N MET A 54 2.12 3.70 13.69
CA MET A 54 1.40 2.88 12.72
C MET A 54 0.40 1.96 13.42
N HIS A 55 -0.50 2.57 14.19
CA HIS A 55 -1.38 1.84 15.09
C HIS A 55 -2.64 1.29 14.44
N SER A 56 -3.14 1.93 13.40
CA SER A 56 -4.40 1.54 12.76
C SER A 56 -4.32 1.61 11.24
N THR A 57 -5.01 0.67 10.59
CA THR A 57 -5.20 0.67 9.15
C THR A 57 -6.40 1.52 8.77
N HIS A 58 -6.26 2.28 7.69
CA HIS A 58 -7.34 3.10 7.15
C HIS A 58 -7.44 2.92 5.62
N ASN A 59 -8.66 3.00 5.09
CA ASN A 59 -8.92 2.89 3.65
C ASN A 59 -8.34 1.62 3.01
N VAL A 60 -8.54 0.45 3.64
CA VAL A 60 -8.14 -0.83 3.02
C VAL A 60 -8.94 -1.04 1.73
N ARG A 61 -8.23 -1.11 0.62
CA ARG A 61 -8.83 -1.21 -0.72
C ARG A 61 -8.04 -2.17 -1.61
N ILE A 62 -8.78 -2.86 -2.48
CA ILE A 62 -8.19 -3.59 -3.61
C ILE A 62 -8.19 -2.65 -4.81
N LEU A 63 -7.05 -2.53 -5.46
CA LEU A 63 -6.86 -1.76 -6.69
C LEU A 63 -6.69 -2.73 -7.85
N LYS A 64 -7.32 -2.41 -8.98
CA LYS A 64 -7.20 -3.15 -10.25
C LYS A 64 -6.72 -2.20 -11.33
N TYR A 65 -5.62 -2.55 -11.97
CA TYR A 65 -5.04 -1.83 -13.10
C TYR A 65 -5.05 -2.71 -14.34
N GLN A 66 -5.70 -2.26 -15.38
CA GLN A 66 -5.70 -2.90 -16.70
C GLN A 66 -4.69 -2.21 -17.62
N LYS A 67 -4.48 -2.77 -18.82
CA LYS A 67 -3.59 -2.20 -19.84
C LYS A 67 -3.82 -0.70 -20.03
N GLY A 68 -2.75 0.09 -19.96
CA GLY A 68 -2.73 1.55 -20.06
C GLY A 68 -3.08 2.27 -18.76
N GLN A 69 -3.52 1.57 -17.71
CA GLN A 69 -3.88 2.16 -16.43
C GLN A 69 -2.66 2.29 -15.51
N PHE A 70 -2.65 3.33 -14.71
CA PHE A 70 -1.58 3.66 -13.75
C PHE A 70 -2.14 4.61 -12.67
N ILE A 71 -1.36 4.87 -11.64
CA ILE A 71 -1.57 5.98 -10.72
C ILE A 71 -0.48 7.02 -10.95
N GLY A 72 -0.89 8.27 -11.18
CA GLY A 72 0.04 9.39 -11.40
C GLY A 72 0.86 9.73 -10.16
N ASP A 73 1.96 10.46 -10.36
CA ASP A 73 2.81 10.89 -9.27
C ASP A 73 2.06 11.79 -8.29
N HIS A 74 2.05 11.41 -7.02
CA HIS A 74 1.37 12.11 -5.93
C HIS A 74 2.07 11.86 -4.60
N SER A 75 1.65 12.53 -3.55
CA SER A 75 1.99 12.21 -2.17
C SER A 75 0.72 11.89 -1.39
N ASP A 76 0.85 11.03 -0.39
CA ASP A 76 -0.26 10.61 0.48
C ASP A 76 -0.40 11.50 1.72
N VAL A 77 -0.12 12.79 1.57
CA VAL A 77 -0.14 13.73 2.69
C VAL A 77 -1.54 13.92 3.21
N ASP A 78 -1.74 13.49 4.44
CA ASP A 78 -2.91 13.77 5.26
C ASP A 78 -2.43 13.93 6.72
N HIS A 79 -3.14 14.72 7.52
CA HIS A 79 -2.77 15.00 8.90
C HIS A 79 -2.68 13.75 9.80
N ARG A 80 -3.24 12.63 9.39
CA ARG A 80 -3.22 11.35 10.13
C ARG A 80 -2.37 10.26 9.50
N VAL A 81 -2.06 10.36 8.22
CA VAL A 81 -1.26 9.34 7.52
C VAL A 81 0.18 9.43 8.01
N ARG A 82 0.69 8.33 8.54
CA ARG A 82 2.10 8.18 8.95
C ARG A 82 2.89 7.37 7.96
N ALA A 83 2.23 6.40 7.35
CA ALA A 83 2.81 5.61 6.29
C ALA A 83 1.72 5.11 5.35
N SER A 84 2.12 4.82 4.12
CA SER A 84 1.33 4.11 3.13
C SER A 84 1.89 2.71 2.94
N CYS A 85 1.04 1.76 2.61
CA CYS A 85 1.49 0.43 2.26
C CYS A 85 0.76 -0.13 1.05
N THR A 86 1.50 -0.91 0.28
CA THR A 86 1.01 -1.64 -0.88
C THR A 86 1.48 -3.08 -0.81
N LEU A 87 0.57 -4.02 -1.05
CA LEU A 87 0.82 -5.45 -1.19
C LEU A 87 0.41 -5.89 -2.59
N ASN A 88 1.34 -6.48 -3.35
CA ASN A 88 1.06 -6.96 -4.70
C ASN A 88 0.42 -8.35 -4.67
N LEU A 89 -0.68 -8.55 -5.40
CA LEU A 89 -1.48 -9.79 -5.33
C LEU A 89 -1.21 -10.77 -6.46
N ASN A 90 -0.62 -10.33 -7.57
CA ASN A 90 -0.31 -11.17 -8.72
C ASN A 90 0.92 -10.66 -9.47
N GLU A 91 1.47 -11.47 -10.38
CA GLU A 91 2.65 -11.11 -11.19
C GLU A 91 2.49 -11.49 -12.67
N ASP A 92 1.29 -11.90 -13.10
CA ASP A 92 0.95 -12.26 -14.47
C ASP A 92 0.59 -11.01 -15.30
N TYR A 93 1.39 -9.97 -15.20
CA TYR A 93 1.27 -8.71 -15.94
C TYR A 93 2.65 -8.17 -16.30
N LYS A 94 2.70 -7.16 -17.19
CA LYS A 94 3.92 -6.41 -17.52
C LYS A 94 3.70 -4.92 -17.35
N GLY A 95 4.77 -4.19 -17.06
CA GLY A 95 4.73 -2.79 -16.65
C GLY A 95 4.21 -2.64 -15.22
N GLY A 96 3.75 -1.47 -14.84
CA GLY A 96 3.19 -1.21 -13.53
C GLY A 96 4.21 -1.15 -12.40
N GLU A 97 5.48 -0.93 -12.70
CA GLU A 97 6.53 -0.73 -11.71
C GLU A 97 6.11 0.38 -10.75
N PHE A 98 6.32 0.15 -9.48
CA PHE A 98 6.10 1.18 -8.46
C PHE A 98 7.28 2.16 -8.49
N LYS A 99 7.01 3.45 -8.55
CA LYS A 99 8.05 4.45 -8.69
C LYS A 99 7.99 5.50 -7.59
N PHE A 100 9.17 5.99 -7.22
CA PHE A 100 9.36 7.11 -6.30
C PHE A 100 10.14 8.25 -6.96
N PHE A 101 9.93 9.46 -6.45
CA PHE A 101 10.72 10.65 -6.79
C PHE A 101 10.76 10.89 -8.30
N ASN A 102 9.57 10.92 -8.94
CA ASN A 102 9.41 11.09 -10.40
C ASN A 102 10.18 10.04 -11.22
N GLY A 103 10.25 8.81 -10.72
CA GLY A 103 10.87 7.68 -11.42
C GLY A 103 12.38 7.53 -11.21
N LEU A 104 12.98 8.26 -10.27
CA LEU A 104 14.38 8.04 -9.87
C LEU A 104 14.60 6.67 -9.23
N VAL A 105 13.61 6.15 -8.56
CA VAL A 105 13.59 4.78 -8.01
C VAL A 105 12.38 4.05 -8.58
N LYS A 106 12.59 2.84 -9.10
CA LYS A 106 11.54 1.96 -9.61
C LYS A 106 11.71 0.57 -9.04
N GLU A 107 10.59 -0.03 -8.64
CA GLU A 107 10.54 -1.36 -8.04
C GLU A 107 9.51 -2.23 -8.77
N GLU A 108 9.95 -3.42 -9.18
CA GLU A 108 9.07 -4.47 -9.67
C GLU A 108 8.63 -5.35 -8.51
N PHE A 109 7.34 -5.69 -8.46
CA PHE A 109 6.78 -6.51 -7.40
C PHE A 109 6.35 -7.87 -7.92
N LYS A 110 6.71 -8.90 -7.19
CA LYS A 110 6.18 -10.25 -7.31
C LYS A 110 4.93 -10.42 -6.46
N THR A 111 4.22 -11.50 -6.65
CA THR A 111 3.09 -11.87 -5.78
C THR A 111 3.54 -11.99 -4.33
N GLY A 112 2.88 -11.25 -3.44
CA GLY A 112 3.19 -11.21 -2.02
C GLY A 112 4.24 -10.18 -1.60
N ASP A 113 4.91 -9.53 -2.55
CA ASP A 113 5.81 -8.42 -2.23
C ASP A 113 5.02 -7.22 -1.72
N SER A 114 5.63 -6.51 -0.80
CA SER A 114 5.00 -5.37 -0.16
C SER A 114 5.99 -4.25 0.12
N ILE A 115 5.48 -3.03 0.16
CA ILE A 115 6.25 -1.86 0.51
C ILE A 115 5.50 -1.02 1.54
N ILE A 116 6.23 -0.48 2.50
CA ILE A 116 5.78 0.53 3.46
C ILE A 116 6.70 1.74 3.33
N PHE A 117 6.13 2.91 3.19
CA PHE A 117 6.89 4.16 3.07
C PHE A 117 6.17 5.30 3.80
N PRO A 118 6.91 6.35 4.24
CA PRO A 118 6.34 7.48 4.94
C PRO A 118 5.30 8.24 4.12
N GLY A 119 4.23 8.70 4.79
CA GLY A 119 3.18 9.54 4.18
C GLY A 119 3.55 11.03 4.09
N GLU A 120 4.84 11.36 4.03
CA GLU A 120 5.33 12.75 4.02
C GLU A 120 5.37 13.33 2.59
N PRO A 121 5.31 14.68 2.43
CA PRO A 121 5.21 15.34 1.11
C PRO A 121 6.33 14.99 0.15
N ILE A 122 7.52 14.73 0.66
CA ILE A 122 8.72 14.40 -0.14
C ILE A 122 8.63 13.01 -0.80
N TRP A 123 7.77 12.10 -0.27
CA TRP A 123 7.62 10.74 -0.80
C TRP A 123 6.64 10.71 -1.99
N ILE A 124 6.99 11.46 -3.04
CA ILE A 124 6.26 11.43 -4.30
C ILE A 124 6.38 10.04 -4.91
N HIS A 125 5.25 9.43 -5.24
CA HIS A 125 5.19 8.08 -5.78
C HIS A 125 4.04 7.89 -6.77
N GLY A 126 4.11 6.84 -7.55
CA GLY A 126 3.11 6.45 -8.55
C GLY A 126 3.43 5.08 -9.11
N THR A 127 2.81 4.73 -10.22
CA THR A 127 3.14 3.52 -10.97
C THR A 127 3.33 3.84 -12.44
N GLU A 128 4.14 3.02 -13.12
CA GLU A 128 4.15 3.02 -14.58
C GLU A 128 2.87 2.39 -15.13
N PRO A 129 2.50 2.68 -16.38
CA PRO A 129 1.34 2.03 -17.00
C PRO A 129 1.51 0.52 -17.13
N ILE A 130 0.42 -0.22 -16.94
CA ILE A 130 0.37 -1.64 -17.29
C ILE A 130 0.45 -1.77 -18.82
N THR A 131 1.35 -2.60 -19.31
CA THR A 131 1.52 -2.84 -20.77
C THR A 131 0.83 -4.11 -21.24
N GLU A 132 0.78 -5.14 -20.39
CA GLU A 132 0.08 -6.42 -20.62
C GLU A 132 -0.53 -6.95 -19.34
N GLY A 133 -1.64 -7.68 -19.45
CA GLY A 133 -2.31 -8.31 -18.31
C GLY A 133 -3.10 -7.35 -17.42
N THR A 134 -3.32 -7.76 -16.18
CA THR A 134 -4.04 -7.00 -15.16
C THR A 134 -3.32 -7.14 -13.83
N ARG A 135 -3.00 -6.02 -13.20
CA ARG A 135 -2.41 -5.98 -11.86
C ARG A 135 -3.48 -5.81 -10.81
N TYR A 136 -3.35 -6.57 -9.72
CA TYR A 136 -4.12 -6.39 -8.50
C TYR A 136 -3.20 -6.09 -7.32
N SER A 137 -3.58 -5.15 -6.49
CA SER A 137 -2.85 -4.83 -5.25
C SER A 137 -3.80 -4.46 -4.13
N ILE A 138 -3.38 -4.69 -2.89
CA ILE A 138 -4.01 -4.10 -1.71
C ILE A 138 -3.22 -2.84 -1.37
N ASN A 139 -3.95 -1.77 -1.05
CA ASN A 139 -3.39 -0.53 -0.57
C ASN A 139 -4.12 -0.09 0.68
N CYS A 140 -3.39 0.46 1.65
CA CYS A 140 -3.98 1.10 2.81
C CYS A 140 -3.06 2.20 3.35
N PHE A 141 -3.64 3.04 4.19
CA PHE A 141 -2.92 4.03 4.99
C PHE A 141 -2.75 3.54 6.43
N LEU A 142 -1.63 3.87 7.04
CA LEU A 142 -1.34 3.60 8.43
C LEU A 142 -1.39 4.93 9.19
N HIS A 143 -2.25 4.96 10.19
CA HIS A 143 -2.49 6.15 11.01
C HIS A 143 -1.86 5.98 12.39
N ASP A 144 -1.51 7.09 13.03
CA ASP A 144 -1.21 7.07 14.46
C ASP A 144 -2.48 6.80 15.27
N GLY A 145 -2.30 6.25 16.47
CA GLY A 145 -3.41 5.89 17.37
C GLY A 145 -4.07 7.06 18.10
N ARG A 146 -3.72 8.31 17.76
CA ARG A 146 -4.32 9.49 18.39
C ARG A 146 -5.74 9.71 17.89
N LYS A 147 -6.65 9.92 18.81
CA LYS A 147 -8.06 10.28 18.54
C LYS A 147 -8.21 11.76 18.25
#